data_68d3bff653558a008e1e1a5961cfb7ec
#
_entry.id   68d3bff653558a008e1e1a5961cfb7ec
#
_cell.length_a   1.000
_cell.length_b   1.000
_cell.length_c   1.000
_cell.angle_alpha   90.00
_cell.angle_beta   90.00
_cell.angle_gamma   90.00
#
_symmetry.space_group_name_H-M   'P 1'
#
loop_
_entity.id
_entity.type
_entity.pdbx_description
1 polymer ?
#
loop_
_entity_poly.entity_id
_entity_poly.type
_entity_poly.pdbx_seq_one_letter_code
_entity_poly.pdbx_strand_id
1 'polypeptide(L)'
;SAPLLMVLDEVDKLADGGRSADFGLFQAATLGREAGLQLLLTTQSLEQLYGLAPQFNEHLTTAGLAGFPMTVAFRPGDAPTLHTLQTLYGSDYRERTIYPVSRYDRPATHCELEPLVSEAEFAALAPGTAYVKLADARPVKVRFLHRKERLP
;
A
#
# COMPACT_ATOMS: atom_id res chain seq x y z
N SER A 1 5.15 0.74 -30.46
CA SER A 1 4.41 1.92 -30.01
C SER A 1 5.12 2.51 -28.78
N ALA A 2 5.11 3.84 -28.64
CA ALA A 2 5.64 4.47 -27.44
C ALA A 2 4.74 4.13 -26.24
N PRO A 3 5.31 3.87 -25.04
CA PRO A 3 4.51 3.62 -23.85
C PRO A 3 3.71 4.88 -23.49
N LEU A 4 2.46 4.70 -23.07
CA LEU A 4 1.58 5.77 -22.59
C LEU A 4 1.57 5.74 -21.06
N LEU A 5 1.95 6.86 -20.42
CA LEU A 5 1.78 7.04 -18.97
C LEU A 5 0.48 7.78 -18.70
N MET A 6 -0.42 7.14 -17.95
CA MET A 6 -1.64 7.75 -17.42
C MET A 6 -1.45 8.01 -15.93
N VAL A 7 -1.65 9.25 -15.51
CA VAL A 7 -1.57 9.64 -14.09
C VAL A 7 -2.97 10.05 -13.64
N LEU A 8 -3.49 9.35 -12.63
CA LEU A 8 -4.76 9.65 -11.99
C LEU A 8 -4.48 10.07 -10.55
N ASP A 9 -4.50 11.37 -10.34
CA ASP A 9 -4.29 11.98 -9.03
C ASP A 9 -5.61 12.08 -8.29
N GLU A 10 -5.57 11.79 -6.98
CA GLU A 10 -6.74 11.78 -6.09
C GLU A 10 -7.91 10.99 -6.72
N VAL A 11 -7.65 9.75 -7.07
CA VAL A 11 -8.60 8.89 -7.79
C VAL A 11 -9.92 8.69 -7.03
N ASP A 12 -9.89 8.83 -5.73
CA ASP A 12 -11.05 8.86 -4.84
C ASP A 12 -12.06 9.98 -5.18
N LYS A 13 -11.58 11.13 -5.62
CA LYS A 13 -12.46 12.25 -5.98
C LYS A 13 -13.18 12.06 -7.32
N LEU A 14 -12.69 11.19 -8.17
CA LEU A 14 -13.36 10.87 -9.44
C LEU A 14 -14.69 10.13 -9.21
N ALA A 15 -14.91 9.62 -8.01
CA ALA A 15 -16.08 8.89 -7.59
C ALA A 15 -17.24 9.72 -7.08
N ASP A 16 -16.98 10.88 -6.53
CA ASP A 16 -18.03 11.74 -5.97
C ASP A 16 -19.06 12.22 -7.00
N GLY A 17 -18.83 11.96 -8.29
CA GLY A 17 -19.75 12.31 -9.39
C GLY A 17 -21.02 11.49 -9.49
N GLY A 18 -21.32 10.58 -8.57
CA GLY A 18 -22.61 9.84 -8.48
C GLY A 18 -22.96 8.93 -9.67
N ARG A 19 -22.09 8.81 -10.64
CA ARG A 19 -22.21 7.82 -11.73
C ARG A 19 -21.12 6.81 -11.52
N SER A 20 -21.52 5.57 -11.30
CA SER A 20 -20.59 4.44 -11.25
C SER A 20 -19.75 4.44 -12.53
N ALA A 21 -18.68 5.16 -12.49
CA ALA A 21 -17.61 4.97 -13.41
C ALA A 21 -17.00 3.61 -13.03
N ASP A 22 -17.60 2.56 -13.57
CA ASP A 22 -16.95 1.27 -13.71
C ASP A 22 -15.79 1.50 -14.68
N PHE A 23 -14.80 2.21 -14.17
CA PHE A 23 -13.65 2.66 -14.97
C PHE A 23 -12.80 1.47 -15.41
N GLY A 24 -13.18 0.25 -15.11
CA GLY A 24 -12.28 -0.86 -15.39
C GLY A 24 -10.84 -0.56 -14.96
N LEU A 25 -10.67 0.30 -13.91
CA LEU A 25 -9.37 0.84 -13.48
C LEU A 25 -8.38 -0.28 -13.22
N PHE A 26 -8.84 -1.34 -12.55
CA PHE A 26 -8.04 -2.51 -12.29
C PHE A 26 -7.86 -3.37 -13.55
N GLN A 27 -8.84 -3.38 -14.46
CA GLN A 27 -8.69 -4.00 -15.77
C GLN A 27 -7.71 -3.22 -16.62
N ALA A 28 -7.76 -1.89 -16.61
CA ALA A 28 -6.80 -1.04 -17.31
C ALA A 28 -5.38 -1.25 -16.76
N ALA A 29 -5.21 -1.41 -15.44
CA ALA A 29 -3.92 -1.71 -14.83
C ALA A 29 -3.38 -3.09 -15.26
N THR A 30 -4.26 -4.08 -15.42
CA THR A 30 -3.88 -5.45 -15.75
C THR A 30 -3.67 -5.64 -17.25
N LEU A 31 -4.64 -5.24 -18.06
CA LEU A 31 -4.66 -5.44 -19.51
C LEU A 31 -3.88 -4.35 -20.26
N GLY A 32 -3.86 -3.15 -19.73
CA GLY A 32 -3.19 -2.01 -20.35
C GLY A 32 -1.67 -2.19 -20.43
N ARG A 33 -1.09 -2.97 -19.52
CA ARG A 33 0.35 -3.26 -19.52
C ARG A 33 0.81 -3.95 -20.81
N GLU A 34 0.02 -4.88 -21.34
CA GLU A 34 0.30 -5.55 -22.60
C GLU A 34 0.22 -4.58 -23.80
N ALA A 35 -0.66 -3.56 -23.69
CA ALA A 35 -0.77 -2.50 -24.67
C ALA A 35 0.25 -1.36 -24.50
N GLY A 36 1.17 -1.46 -23.52
CA GLY A 36 2.16 -0.43 -23.23
C GLY A 36 1.63 0.72 -22.36
N LEU A 37 0.47 0.55 -21.70
CA LEU A 37 -0.06 1.52 -20.75
C LEU A 37 0.66 1.36 -19.40
N GLN A 38 1.20 2.47 -18.90
CA GLN A 38 1.69 2.61 -17.53
C GLN A 38 0.68 3.44 -16.75
N LEU A 39 0.28 2.95 -15.58
CA LEU A 39 -0.72 3.61 -14.75
C LEU A 39 -0.11 4.01 -13.41
N LEU A 40 -0.23 5.29 -13.07
CA LEU A 40 0.10 5.84 -11.76
C LEU A 40 -1.19 6.32 -11.09
N LEU A 41 -1.51 5.72 -9.95
CA LEU A 41 -2.66 6.11 -9.14
C LEU A 41 -2.19 6.73 -7.84
N THR A 42 -2.82 7.84 -7.45
CA THR A 42 -2.66 8.39 -6.10
C THR A 42 -4.01 8.47 -5.40
N THR A 43 -4.02 8.22 -4.11
CA THR A 43 -5.19 8.37 -3.25
C THR A 43 -4.76 8.78 -1.85
N GLN A 44 -5.61 9.50 -1.13
CA GLN A 44 -5.36 9.88 0.25
C GLN A 44 -5.84 8.79 1.22
N SER A 45 -6.90 8.04 0.85
CA SER A 45 -7.48 6.97 1.64
C SER A 45 -7.96 5.84 0.75
N LEU A 46 -7.66 4.61 1.12
CA LEU A 46 -8.19 3.44 0.44
C LEU A 46 -9.68 3.20 0.78
N GLU A 47 -10.14 3.67 1.95
CA GLU A 47 -11.56 3.61 2.31
C GLU A 47 -12.42 4.38 1.31
N GLN A 48 -11.94 5.51 0.84
CA GLN A 48 -12.61 6.28 -0.20
C GLN A 48 -12.70 5.50 -1.52
N LEU A 49 -11.69 4.71 -1.86
CA LEU A 49 -11.76 3.82 -3.02
C LEU A 49 -12.82 2.74 -2.87
N TYR A 50 -13.08 2.25 -1.65
CA TYR A 50 -14.16 1.28 -1.41
C TYR A 50 -15.54 1.89 -1.63
N GLY A 51 -15.70 3.18 -1.36
CA GLY A 51 -16.93 3.94 -1.60
C GLY A 51 -17.26 4.15 -3.09
N LEU A 52 -16.26 4.01 -3.97
CA LEU A 52 -16.39 4.25 -5.41
C LEU A 52 -17.30 3.28 -6.12
N ALA A 53 -17.38 2.06 -5.66
CA ALA A 53 -18.26 1.05 -6.20
C ALA A 53 -18.69 0.11 -5.07
N PRO A 54 -19.99 0.04 -4.75
CA PRO A 54 -20.53 -0.89 -3.76
C PRO A 54 -20.22 -2.36 -4.10
N GLN A 55 -19.88 -2.65 -5.33
CA GLN A 55 -19.40 -3.95 -5.80
C GLN A 55 -17.90 -4.19 -5.57
N PHE A 56 -17.11 -3.15 -5.30
CA PHE A 56 -15.73 -3.30 -4.90
C PHE A 56 -15.68 -3.43 -3.37
N ASN A 57 -15.88 -4.65 -2.90
CA ASN A 57 -15.58 -4.95 -1.52
C ASN A 57 -14.06 -4.85 -1.29
N GLU A 58 -13.66 -4.80 -0.03
CA GLU A 58 -12.27 -4.75 0.40
C GLU A 58 -11.37 -5.78 -0.30
N HIS A 59 -11.89 -6.99 -0.53
CA HIS A 59 -11.15 -8.08 -1.19
C HIS A 59 -10.82 -7.77 -2.67
N LEU A 60 -11.77 -7.22 -3.43
CA LEU A 60 -11.54 -6.89 -4.84
C LEU A 60 -10.58 -5.72 -4.99
N THR A 61 -10.66 -4.73 -4.09
CA THR A 61 -9.72 -3.61 -4.08
C THR A 61 -8.31 -4.08 -3.72
N THR A 62 -8.17 -4.91 -2.69
CA THR A 62 -6.87 -5.47 -2.31
C THR A 62 -6.29 -6.33 -3.43
N ALA A 63 -7.09 -7.17 -4.09
CA ALA A 63 -6.66 -7.97 -5.23
C ALA A 63 -6.26 -7.10 -6.43
N GLY A 64 -7.01 -6.03 -6.70
CA GLY A 64 -6.68 -5.07 -7.75
C GLY A 64 -5.38 -4.31 -7.47
N LEU A 65 -5.19 -3.87 -6.22
CA LEU A 65 -3.96 -3.19 -5.80
C LEU A 65 -2.74 -4.12 -5.83
N ALA A 66 -2.91 -5.41 -5.54
CA ALA A 66 -1.85 -6.39 -5.65
C ALA A 66 -1.33 -6.56 -7.09
N GLY A 67 -2.13 -6.18 -8.09
CA GLY A 67 -1.73 -6.15 -9.51
C GLY A 67 -0.72 -5.03 -9.86
N PHE A 68 -0.54 -4.04 -8.99
CA PHE A 68 0.45 -2.99 -9.21
C PHE A 68 1.84 -3.46 -8.78
N PRO A 69 2.84 -3.36 -9.68
CA PRO A 69 4.19 -3.85 -9.40
C PRO A 69 4.93 -3.01 -8.36
N MET A 70 4.45 -1.81 -8.08
CA MET A 70 5.04 -0.92 -7.10
C MET A 70 3.95 -0.22 -6.28
N THR A 71 4.13 -0.24 -4.98
CA THR A 71 3.30 0.51 -4.02
C THR A 71 4.18 1.44 -3.21
N VAL A 72 3.80 2.71 -3.13
CA VAL A 72 4.46 3.72 -2.30
C VAL A 72 3.45 4.19 -1.27
N ALA A 73 3.74 3.94 0.00
CA ALA A 73 2.86 4.33 1.09
C ALA A 73 3.56 5.32 2.03
N PHE A 74 3.02 6.51 2.07
CA PHE A 74 3.30 7.49 3.12
C PHE A 74 2.55 7.11 4.39
N ARG A 75 2.64 7.95 5.43
CA ARG A 75 1.90 7.72 6.67
C ARG A 75 0.39 7.69 6.38
N PRO A 76 -0.29 6.54 6.57
CA PRO A 76 -1.74 6.44 6.37
C PRO A 76 -2.48 7.27 7.43
N GLY A 77 -3.62 7.84 7.04
CA GLY A 77 -4.46 8.65 7.91
C GLY A 77 -5.58 7.87 8.61
N ASP A 78 -5.87 6.66 8.15
CA ASP A 78 -7.00 5.85 8.61
C ASP A 78 -6.61 4.37 8.79
N ALA A 79 -7.35 3.68 9.66
CA ALA A 79 -7.10 2.29 9.98
C ALA A 79 -7.39 1.30 8.82
N PRO A 80 -8.43 1.46 8.01
CA PRO A 80 -8.65 0.60 6.84
C PRO A 80 -7.50 0.65 5.84
N THR A 81 -6.99 1.85 5.53
CA THR A 81 -5.81 2.01 4.67
C THR A 81 -4.59 1.31 5.26
N LEU A 82 -4.35 1.47 6.56
CA LEU A 82 -3.26 0.80 7.26
C LEU A 82 -3.36 -0.72 7.13
N HIS A 83 -4.53 -1.29 7.41
CA HIS A 83 -4.75 -2.74 7.33
C HIS A 83 -4.51 -3.28 5.92
N THR A 84 -5.03 -2.59 4.91
CA THR A 84 -4.81 -2.96 3.50
C THR A 84 -3.33 -2.90 3.12
N LEU A 85 -2.62 -1.87 3.55
CA LEU A 85 -1.18 -1.76 3.30
C LEU A 85 -0.40 -2.88 3.98
N GLN A 86 -0.74 -3.25 5.22
CA GLN A 86 -0.12 -4.38 5.91
C GLN A 86 -0.35 -5.70 5.15
N THR A 87 -1.56 -5.92 4.65
CA THR A 87 -1.89 -7.08 3.81
C THR A 87 -1.09 -7.10 2.51
N LEU A 88 -1.02 -5.96 1.80
CA LEU A 88 -0.26 -5.82 0.55
C LEU A 88 1.25 -5.99 0.75
N TYR A 89 1.76 -5.49 1.86
CA TYR A 89 3.20 -5.57 2.17
C TYR A 89 3.60 -6.95 2.64
N GLY A 90 2.67 -7.68 3.22
CA GLY A 90 2.85 -9.05 3.68
C GLY A 90 3.37 -9.14 5.11
N SER A 91 3.55 -10.38 5.53
CA SER A 91 3.97 -10.73 6.90
C SER A 91 5.11 -11.73 6.86
N ASP A 92 5.84 -11.81 7.93
CA ASP A 92 6.91 -12.79 8.12
C ASP A 92 6.87 -13.36 9.53
N TYR A 93 7.39 -14.56 9.71
CA TYR A 93 7.50 -15.16 11.03
C TYR A 93 8.65 -14.54 11.81
N ARG A 94 8.35 -14.06 13.00
CA ARG A 94 9.36 -13.59 13.96
C ARG A 94 9.40 -14.49 15.18
N GLU A 95 10.61 -14.86 15.56
CA GLU A 95 10.82 -15.57 16.81
C GLU A 95 10.80 -14.59 17.98
N ARG A 96 9.94 -14.86 18.95
CA ARG A 96 9.92 -14.14 20.24
C ARG A 96 10.25 -15.11 21.35
N THR A 97 11.25 -14.79 22.13
CA THR A 97 11.56 -15.52 23.35
C THR A 97 10.85 -14.86 24.52
N ILE A 98 9.93 -15.60 25.13
CA ILE A 98 9.25 -15.17 26.35
C ILE A 98 10.05 -15.69 27.53
N TYR A 99 10.54 -14.77 28.36
CA TYR A 99 11.20 -15.10 29.60
C TYR A 99 10.15 -15.19 30.71
N PRO A 100 10.02 -16.34 31.37
CA PRO A 100 9.06 -16.49 32.45
C PRO A 100 9.46 -15.63 33.65
N VAL A 101 8.46 -15.21 34.40
CA VAL A 101 8.67 -14.46 35.64
C VAL A 101 9.22 -15.36 36.76
N SER A 102 8.93 -16.66 36.68
CA SER A 102 9.42 -17.66 37.63
C SER A 102 10.82 -18.17 37.26
N ARG A 103 11.70 -18.26 38.24
CA ARG A 103 13.06 -18.81 38.06
C ARG A 103 13.10 -20.29 37.72
N TYR A 104 11.97 -21.00 37.86
CA TYR A 104 11.85 -22.42 37.60
C TYR A 104 11.37 -22.76 36.19
N ASP A 105 10.82 -21.78 35.47
CA ASP A 105 10.33 -21.99 34.11
C ASP A 105 11.43 -21.67 33.10
N ARG A 106 11.44 -22.46 32.03
CA ARG A 106 12.39 -22.23 30.93
C ARG A 106 11.85 -21.19 29.96
N PRO A 107 12.72 -20.39 29.33
CA PRO A 107 12.32 -19.52 28.23
C PRO A 107 11.63 -20.34 27.14
N ALA A 108 10.50 -19.86 26.66
CA ALA A 108 9.77 -20.45 25.53
C ALA A 108 9.94 -19.57 24.30
N THR A 109 10.30 -20.18 23.19
CA THR A 109 10.37 -19.48 21.90
C THR A 109 9.08 -19.73 21.15
N HIS A 110 8.41 -18.66 20.73
CA HIS A 110 7.24 -18.71 19.89
C HIS A 110 7.56 -18.06 18.54
N CYS A 111 7.05 -18.67 17.47
CA CYS A 111 7.04 -18.04 16.15
C CYS A 111 5.69 -17.35 15.98
N GLU A 112 5.69 -16.06 15.80
CA GLU A 112 4.51 -15.24 15.58
C GLU A 112 4.57 -14.61 14.18
N LEU A 113 3.44 -14.65 13.47
CA LEU A 113 3.32 -14.01 12.17
C LEU A 113 3.09 -12.51 12.39
N GLU A 114 4.06 -11.70 12.02
CA GLU A 114 3.98 -10.24 12.16
C GLU A 114 4.01 -9.55 10.79
N PRO A 115 3.29 -8.42 10.62
CA PRO A 115 3.40 -7.62 9.41
C PRO A 115 4.85 -7.17 9.17
N LEU A 116 5.29 -7.17 7.91
CA LEU A 116 6.62 -6.68 7.54
C LEU A 116 6.84 -5.22 7.89
N VAL A 117 5.75 -4.42 7.91
CA VAL A 117 5.74 -3.06 8.42
C VAL A 117 4.62 -2.93 9.45
N SER A 118 4.99 -2.68 10.68
CA SER A 118 4.05 -2.52 11.79
C SER A 118 3.32 -1.17 11.74
N GLU A 119 2.19 -1.09 12.45
CA GLU A 119 1.48 0.17 12.64
C GLU A 119 2.38 1.25 13.27
N ALA A 120 3.18 0.88 14.26
CA ALA A 120 4.10 1.81 14.92
C ALA A 120 5.15 2.38 13.94
N GLU A 121 5.63 1.56 12.99
CA GLU A 121 6.57 1.99 11.98
C GLU A 121 5.93 2.95 10.97
N PHE A 122 4.68 2.72 10.56
CA PHE A 122 3.93 3.66 9.74
C PHE A 122 3.65 4.97 10.48
N ALA A 123 3.23 4.89 11.74
CA ALA A 123 2.97 6.08 12.57
C ALA A 123 4.21 6.94 12.79
N ALA A 124 5.40 6.32 12.83
CA ALA A 124 6.69 6.99 13.01
C ALA A 124 7.28 7.56 11.71
N LEU A 125 6.57 7.48 10.57
CA LEU A 125 7.06 8.06 9.32
C LEU A 125 7.10 9.59 9.41
N ALA A 126 8.27 10.14 9.17
CA ALA A 126 8.46 11.58 9.03
C ALA A 126 7.92 12.09 7.67
N PRO A 127 7.54 13.37 7.56
CA PRO A 127 7.19 13.97 6.26
C PRO A 127 8.25 13.70 5.20
N GLY A 128 7.80 13.35 3.98
CA GLY A 128 8.68 13.00 2.87
C GLY A 128 9.34 11.62 2.98
N THR A 129 8.92 10.81 3.94
CA THR A 129 9.38 9.41 4.07
C THR A 129 8.22 8.48 3.77
N ALA A 130 8.48 7.40 3.04
CA ALA A 130 7.50 6.38 2.70
C ALA A 130 8.09 4.98 2.76
N TYR A 131 7.25 3.97 2.82
CA TYR A 131 7.61 2.62 2.48
C TYR A 131 7.31 2.35 1.02
N VAL A 132 8.28 1.78 0.32
CA VAL A 132 8.16 1.37 -1.09
C VAL A 132 8.26 -0.14 -1.13
N LYS A 133 7.28 -0.78 -1.76
CA LYS A 133 7.30 -2.21 -2.06
C LYS A 133 7.26 -2.39 -3.57
N LEU A 134 8.19 -3.16 -4.08
CA LEU A 134 8.13 -3.75 -5.41
C LEU A 134 7.51 -5.15 -5.28
N ALA A 135 6.85 -5.65 -6.34
CA ALA A 135 6.02 -6.86 -6.32
C ALA A 135 6.49 -7.95 -5.34
N ASP A 136 7.62 -8.58 -5.61
CA ASP A 136 8.13 -9.72 -4.84
C ASP A 136 9.21 -9.34 -3.81
N ALA A 137 9.47 -8.03 -3.65
CA ALA A 137 10.49 -7.54 -2.73
C ALA A 137 9.91 -7.23 -1.33
N ARG A 138 10.77 -7.24 -0.32
CA ARG A 138 10.42 -6.70 1.00
C ARG A 138 10.24 -5.18 0.91
N PRO A 139 9.33 -4.59 1.69
CA PRO A 139 9.16 -3.15 1.74
C PRO A 139 10.45 -2.47 2.25
N VAL A 140 10.80 -1.35 1.62
CA VAL A 140 11.98 -0.55 1.97
C VAL A 140 11.55 0.85 2.35
N LYS A 141 12.09 1.35 3.47
CA LYS A 141 11.86 2.73 3.90
C LYS A 141 12.71 3.68 3.06
N VAL A 142 12.08 4.64 2.41
CA VAL A 142 12.72 5.60 1.50
C VAL A 142 12.40 7.01 1.94
N ARG A 143 13.39 7.89 1.90
CA ARG A 143 13.22 9.32 2.10
C ARG A 143 13.28 10.03 0.75
N PHE A 144 12.21 10.73 0.40
CA PHE A 144 12.16 11.57 -0.78
C PHE A 144 12.78 12.94 -0.46
N LEU A 145 13.82 13.30 -1.18
CA LEU A 145 14.47 14.60 -1.03
C LEU A 145 13.82 15.58 -2.00
N HIS A 146 13.22 16.62 -1.46
CA HIS A 146 12.77 17.73 -2.28
C HIS A 146 13.98 18.59 -2.67
N ARG A 147 14.45 18.45 -3.89
CA ARG A 147 15.45 19.35 -4.44
C ARG A 147 14.76 20.66 -4.76
N LYS A 148 15.07 21.72 -4.02
CA LYS A 148 14.76 23.09 -4.48
C LYS A 148 15.62 23.33 -5.72
N GLU A 149 15.06 23.09 -6.88
CA GLU A 149 15.66 23.61 -8.10
C GLU A 149 15.60 25.13 -8.02
N ARG A 150 16.77 25.75 -7.91
CA ARG A 150 16.88 27.16 -8.28
C ARG A 150 16.70 27.14 -9.79
N LEU A 151 15.51 27.49 -10.26
CA LEU A 151 15.31 27.86 -11.64
C LEU A 151 16.27 29.03 -11.93
N PRO A 152 16.97 28.96 -13.04
CA PRO A 152 17.91 30.00 -13.44
C PRO A 152 17.22 31.34 -13.62
#